data_f036c52dbcf60bdbb0944422f7f6ce35
#
_entry.id   f036c52dbcf60bdbb0944422f7f6ce35
#
_cell.length_a   1.000
_cell.length_b   1.000
_cell.length_c   1.000
_cell.angle_alpha   90.00
_cell.angle_beta   90.00
_cell.angle_gamma   90.00
#
_symmetry.space_group_name_H-M   'P 1'
#
loop_
_entity.id
_entity.type
_entity.pdbx_description
1 polymer ?
#
loop_
_entity_poly.entity_id
_entity_poly.type
_entity_poly.pdbx_seq_one_letter_code
_entity_poly.pdbx_strand_id
1 'polypeptide(L)'
;HISAEYGIPIINKRISVTPIAMLLGACPEADPVDFAKTLDAAGKKVGVNFVGGYSALVHKGFSAGDRRLIESIPRALAETDIVCSSVNIGATKAGLNMDAIKLMGEAVKKASELTADRQCIGAAKLVVFCNAPEDNPFMAGAFHGPGEPDCEIHVGVSGPGAVRAALARL
;
A
#
# COMPACT_ATOMS: atom_id res chain seq x y z
N HIS A 1 -23.24 11.59 2.20
CA HIS A 1 -24.56 11.11 2.65
C HIS A 1 -24.45 10.57 4.08
N ILE A 2 -23.69 9.50 4.34
CA ILE A 2 -23.54 8.88 5.67
C ILE A 2 -23.11 9.87 6.75
N SER A 3 -22.10 10.72 6.49
CA SER A 3 -21.66 11.74 7.46
C SER A 3 -22.75 12.75 7.81
N ALA A 4 -23.61 13.11 6.84
CA ALA A 4 -24.71 14.04 7.08
C ALA A 4 -25.89 13.37 7.79
N GLU A 5 -26.14 12.09 7.51
CA GLU A 5 -27.28 11.34 8.06
C GLU A 5 -27.01 10.86 9.49
N TYR A 6 -25.82 10.36 9.77
CA TYR A 6 -25.47 9.76 11.06
C TYR A 6 -24.56 10.63 11.94
N GLY A 7 -24.11 11.79 11.46
CA GLY A 7 -23.20 12.66 12.21
C GLY A 7 -21.80 12.09 12.41
N ILE A 8 -21.43 11.02 11.68
CA ILE A 8 -20.13 10.35 11.79
C ILE A 8 -19.19 10.91 10.74
N PRO A 9 -18.08 11.59 11.12
CA PRO A 9 -17.14 12.13 10.16
C PRO A 9 -16.34 11.00 9.48
N ILE A 10 -16.39 10.93 8.14
CA ILE A 10 -15.52 10.07 7.35
C ILE A 10 -14.27 10.88 7.02
N ILE A 11 -13.20 10.62 7.77
CA ILE A 11 -11.95 11.42 7.68
C ILE A 11 -11.08 10.96 6.53
N ASN A 12 -11.07 9.65 6.23
CA ASN A 12 -10.18 9.06 5.24
C ASN A 12 -10.93 8.08 4.35
N LYS A 13 -10.74 8.25 3.04
CA LYS A 13 -11.23 7.33 2.02
C LYS A 13 -10.04 6.77 1.27
N ARG A 14 -10.00 5.47 1.09
CA ARG A 14 -8.90 4.77 0.42
C ARG A 14 -9.44 3.75 -0.58
N ILE A 15 -8.68 3.51 -1.63
CA ILE A 15 -8.90 2.42 -2.57
C ILE A 15 -7.64 1.57 -2.57
N SER A 16 -7.79 0.26 -2.61
CA SER A 16 -6.68 -0.67 -2.84
C SER A 16 -7.02 -1.56 -4.02
N VAL A 17 -6.01 -1.83 -4.82
CA VAL A 17 -6.13 -2.71 -5.97
C VAL A 17 -5.34 -3.99 -5.76
N THR A 18 -5.54 -4.98 -6.61
CA THR A 18 -4.71 -6.19 -6.69
C THR A 18 -3.24 -5.80 -6.85
N PRO A 19 -2.30 -6.53 -6.21
CA PRO A 19 -0.88 -6.22 -6.29
C PRO A 19 -0.40 -6.04 -7.72
N ILE A 20 0.10 -4.85 -8.03
CA ILE A 20 0.54 -4.47 -9.39
C ILE A 20 1.69 -5.38 -9.88
N ALA A 21 2.48 -5.95 -8.98
CA ALA A 21 3.51 -6.92 -9.35
C ALA A 21 2.97 -8.10 -10.15
N MET A 22 1.73 -8.52 -9.89
CA MET A 22 1.08 -9.62 -10.64
C MET A 22 0.81 -9.20 -12.10
N LEU A 23 0.38 -7.97 -12.31
CA LEU A 23 0.14 -7.42 -13.66
C LEU A 23 1.45 -7.23 -14.42
N LEU A 24 2.51 -6.78 -13.74
CA LEU A 24 3.83 -6.58 -14.34
C LEU A 24 4.46 -7.88 -14.83
N GLY A 25 4.09 -9.02 -14.25
CA GLY A 25 4.49 -10.34 -14.75
C GLY A 25 3.92 -10.63 -16.15
N ALA A 26 2.75 -10.10 -16.48
CA ALA A 26 2.10 -10.26 -17.77
C ALA A 26 2.47 -9.15 -18.78
N CYS A 27 3.08 -8.05 -18.32
CA CYS A 27 3.44 -6.87 -19.14
C CYS A 27 4.94 -6.56 -19.04
N PRO A 28 5.83 -7.36 -19.63
CA PRO A 28 7.28 -7.22 -19.44
C PRO A 28 7.85 -5.91 -19.99
N GLU A 29 7.23 -5.31 -20.99
CA GLU A 29 7.70 -4.06 -21.63
C GLU A 29 7.21 -2.78 -20.92
N ALA A 30 6.23 -2.88 -20.03
CA ALA A 30 5.65 -1.70 -19.38
C ALA A 30 6.60 -1.12 -18.30
N ASP A 31 6.71 0.21 -18.20
CA ASP A 31 7.36 0.85 -17.05
C ASP A 31 6.47 0.72 -15.83
N PRO A 32 6.95 0.10 -14.73
CA PRO A 32 6.15 -0.01 -13.50
C PRO A 32 5.63 1.34 -12.98
N VAL A 33 6.38 2.42 -13.14
CA VAL A 33 6.00 3.75 -12.66
C VAL A 33 4.78 4.31 -13.37
N ASP A 34 4.50 3.92 -14.61
CA ASP A 34 3.31 4.34 -15.32
C ASP A 34 2.03 3.79 -14.69
N PHE A 35 2.08 2.58 -14.10
CA PHE A 35 0.98 2.06 -13.29
C PHE A 35 0.76 2.94 -12.04
N ALA A 36 1.83 3.33 -11.35
CA ALA A 36 1.71 4.22 -10.19
C ALA A 36 1.10 5.57 -10.58
N LYS A 37 1.54 6.20 -11.67
CA LYS A 37 0.97 7.45 -12.17
C LYS A 37 -0.50 7.32 -12.57
N THR A 38 -0.87 6.20 -13.17
CA THR A 38 -2.26 5.91 -13.52
C THR A 38 -3.14 5.79 -12.27
N LEU A 39 -2.66 5.06 -11.25
CA LEU A 39 -3.35 4.94 -9.95
C LEU A 39 -3.48 6.31 -9.26
N ASP A 40 -2.44 7.13 -9.28
CA ASP A 40 -2.44 8.48 -8.71
C ASP A 40 -3.49 9.37 -9.38
N ALA A 41 -3.50 9.39 -10.70
CA ALA A 41 -4.47 10.15 -11.48
C ALA A 41 -5.91 9.68 -11.27
N ALA A 42 -6.14 8.36 -11.25
CA ALA A 42 -7.45 7.77 -11.00
C ALA A 42 -7.95 8.09 -9.59
N GLY A 43 -7.09 7.92 -8.57
CA GLY A 43 -7.42 8.22 -7.18
C GLY A 43 -7.77 9.70 -6.96
N LYS A 44 -7.02 10.61 -7.57
CA LYS A 44 -7.32 12.05 -7.55
C LYS A 44 -8.66 12.36 -8.21
N LYS A 45 -8.96 11.72 -9.33
CA LYS A 45 -10.23 11.92 -10.05
C LYS A 45 -11.45 11.50 -9.23
N VAL A 46 -11.36 10.41 -8.47
CA VAL A 46 -12.46 9.94 -7.60
C VAL A 46 -12.45 10.56 -6.19
N GLY A 47 -11.46 11.36 -5.86
CA GLY A 47 -11.39 12.11 -4.62
C GLY A 47 -11.12 11.25 -3.38
N VAL A 48 -10.24 10.24 -3.50
CA VAL A 48 -9.74 9.45 -2.37
C VAL A 48 -8.43 10.02 -1.83
N ASN A 49 -8.14 9.75 -0.57
CA ASN A 49 -6.95 10.28 0.09
C ASN A 49 -5.68 9.48 -0.23
N PHE A 50 -5.84 8.15 -0.40
CA PHE A 50 -4.73 7.26 -0.74
C PHE A 50 -5.18 6.11 -1.63
N VAL A 51 -4.24 5.61 -2.43
CA VAL A 51 -4.40 4.41 -3.27
C VAL A 51 -3.33 3.40 -2.91
N GLY A 52 -3.74 2.22 -2.45
CA GLY A 52 -2.90 1.06 -2.19
C GLY A 52 -2.88 0.08 -3.36
N GLY A 53 -2.03 -0.95 -3.24
CA GLY A 53 -1.93 -2.02 -4.24
C GLY A 53 -0.71 -1.88 -5.17
N TYR A 54 0.08 -0.82 -5.06
CA TYR A 54 1.42 -0.80 -5.66
C TYR A 54 2.35 -1.70 -4.85
N SER A 55 2.11 -3.01 -4.94
CA SER A 55 2.52 -4.02 -3.95
C SER A 55 3.08 -5.26 -4.59
N ALA A 56 3.90 -6.01 -3.81
CA ALA A 56 4.43 -7.32 -4.16
C ALA A 56 4.33 -8.28 -2.99
N LEU A 57 4.06 -9.56 -3.26
CA LEU A 57 3.95 -10.63 -2.28
C LEU A 57 5.09 -11.63 -2.48
N VAL A 58 6.23 -11.39 -1.83
CA VAL A 58 7.49 -12.11 -2.09
C VAL A 58 7.89 -13.09 -0.98
N HIS A 59 6.98 -13.43 -0.09
CA HIS A 59 7.23 -14.37 1.00
C HIS A 59 7.57 -15.81 0.54
N LYS A 60 7.25 -16.15 -0.71
CA LYS A 60 7.60 -17.45 -1.32
C LYS A 60 8.68 -17.36 -2.41
N GLY A 61 9.35 -16.22 -2.51
CA GLY A 61 10.32 -15.93 -3.56
C GLY A 61 9.84 -14.84 -4.50
N PHE A 62 10.64 -14.53 -5.52
CA PHE A 62 10.35 -13.46 -6.48
C PHE A 62 9.86 -14.01 -7.81
N SER A 63 8.81 -13.41 -8.34
CA SER A 63 8.52 -13.42 -9.76
C SER A 63 9.28 -12.30 -10.50
N ALA A 64 9.27 -12.33 -11.83
CA ALA A 64 9.87 -11.26 -12.64
C ALA A 64 9.18 -9.90 -12.38
N GLY A 65 7.87 -9.89 -12.19
CA GLY A 65 7.10 -8.70 -11.88
C GLY A 65 7.42 -8.11 -10.50
N ASP A 66 7.66 -8.97 -9.50
CA ASP A 66 7.98 -8.53 -8.14
C ASP A 66 9.27 -7.73 -8.07
N ARG A 67 10.36 -8.21 -8.70
CA ARG A 67 11.63 -7.48 -8.69
C ARG A 67 11.50 -6.14 -9.37
N ARG A 68 10.89 -6.08 -10.53
CA ARG A 68 10.68 -4.84 -11.29
C ARG A 68 9.86 -3.84 -10.48
N LEU A 69 8.80 -4.31 -9.80
CA LEU A 69 8.01 -3.43 -8.93
C LEU A 69 8.86 -2.90 -7.79
N ILE A 70 9.54 -3.75 -7.02
CA ILE A 70 10.31 -3.33 -5.84
C ILE A 70 11.40 -2.32 -6.23
N GLU A 71 12.12 -2.56 -7.31
CA GLU A 71 13.15 -1.65 -7.82
C GLU A 71 12.57 -0.28 -8.24
N SER A 72 11.34 -0.24 -8.68
CA SER A 72 10.64 0.97 -9.10
C SER A 72 9.99 1.77 -7.95
N ILE A 73 9.76 1.15 -6.78
CA ILE A 73 9.07 1.77 -5.62
C ILE A 73 9.63 3.16 -5.29
N PRO A 74 10.94 3.37 -5.16
CA PRO A 74 11.47 4.68 -4.79
C PRO A 74 11.07 5.77 -5.78
N ARG A 75 11.17 5.49 -7.08
CA ARG A 75 10.79 6.42 -8.14
C ARG A 75 9.27 6.63 -8.19
N ALA A 76 8.50 5.56 -8.09
CA ALA A 76 7.04 5.63 -8.09
C ALA A 76 6.51 6.50 -6.94
N LEU A 77 7.02 6.32 -5.72
CA LEU A 77 6.60 7.10 -4.56
C LEU A 77 7.11 8.55 -4.57
N ALA A 78 8.22 8.82 -5.27
CA ALA A 78 8.71 10.17 -5.48
C ALA A 78 7.88 10.94 -6.53
N GLU A 79 7.41 10.26 -7.58
CA GLU A 79 6.67 10.85 -8.70
C GLU A 79 5.14 10.88 -8.52
N THR A 80 4.62 10.33 -7.41
CA THR A 80 3.18 10.29 -7.10
C THR A 80 2.88 10.88 -5.73
N ASP A 81 1.66 11.39 -5.54
CA ASP A 81 1.25 12.03 -4.30
C ASP A 81 0.51 11.08 -3.36
N ILE A 82 -0.50 10.37 -3.85
CA ILE A 82 -1.44 9.57 -3.05
C ILE A 82 -1.23 8.06 -3.16
N VAL A 83 -0.31 7.59 -4.01
CA VAL A 83 0.01 6.17 -4.12
C VAL A 83 0.85 5.72 -2.94
N CYS A 84 0.43 4.59 -2.36
CA CYS A 84 1.14 3.90 -1.29
C CYS A 84 1.60 2.52 -1.78
N SER A 85 2.69 2.04 -1.21
CA SER A 85 3.29 0.75 -1.58
C SER A 85 3.46 -0.16 -0.37
N SER A 86 3.39 -1.46 -0.62
CA SER A 86 3.67 -2.47 0.39
C SER A 86 4.32 -3.71 -0.21
N VAL A 87 5.17 -4.35 0.59
CA VAL A 87 5.80 -5.62 0.21
C VAL A 87 5.70 -6.60 1.37
N ASN A 88 5.09 -7.77 1.12
CA ASN A 88 5.03 -8.85 2.09
C ASN A 88 6.23 -9.78 1.90
N ILE A 89 7.18 -9.71 2.83
CA ILE A 89 8.49 -10.40 2.74
C ILE A 89 8.54 -11.73 3.48
N GLY A 90 7.52 -12.08 4.23
CA GLY A 90 7.53 -13.28 5.03
C GLY A 90 6.15 -13.81 5.38
N ALA A 91 6.10 -15.07 5.74
CA ALA A 91 4.92 -15.72 6.28
C ALA A 91 5.32 -16.82 7.27
N THR A 92 4.46 -17.13 8.24
CA THR A 92 4.70 -18.18 9.23
C THR A 92 5.06 -19.54 8.56
N LYS A 93 4.41 -19.85 7.43
CA LYS A 93 4.67 -21.10 6.70
C LYS A 93 5.93 -21.07 5.83
N ALA A 94 6.31 -19.91 5.31
CA ALA A 94 7.41 -19.78 4.35
C ALA A 94 8.70 -19.26 4.99
N GLY A 95 8.63 -18.70 6.20
CA GLY A 95 9.74 -17.98 6.81
C GLY A 95 9.92 -16.58 6.22
N LEU A 96 11.10 -16.01 6.42
CA LEU A 96 11.48 -14.68 5.93
C LEU A 96 12.29 -14.79 4.64
N ASN A 97 11.95 -14.00 3.66
CA ASN A 97 12.74 -13.84 2.44
C ASN A 97 13.87 -12.81 2.68
N MET A 98 15.07 -13.30 2.97
CA MET A 98 16.23 -12.46 3.32
C MET A 98 16.68 -11.55 2.18
N ASP A 99 16.56 -12.01 0.92
CA ASP A 99 16.85 -11.18 -0.25
C ASP A 99 15.85 -10.03 -0.39
N ALA A 100 14.58 -10.28 -0.07
CA ALA A 100 13.56 -9.25 -0.03
C ALA A 100 13.83 -8.22 1.08
N ILE A 101 14.28 -8.65 2.25
CA ILE A 101 14.67 -7.75 3.36
C ILE A 101 15.76 -6.79 2.89
N LYS A 102 16.80 -7.32 2.24
CA LYS A 102 17.89 -6.49 1.71
C LYS A 102 17.38 -5.47 0.70
N LEU A 103 16.63 -5.92 -0.31
CA LEU A 103 16.07 -5.05 -1.34
C LEU A 103 15.14 -3.97 -0.75
N MET A 104 14.34 -4.33 0.24
CA MET A 104 13.45 -3.37 0.89
C MET A 104 14.20 -2.34 1.72
N GLY A 105 15.29 -2.73 2.39
CA GLY A 105 16.18 -1.77 3.07
C GLY A 105 16.76 -0.73 2.12
N GLU A 106 17.23 -1.17 0.95
CA GLU A 106 17.72 -0.30 -0.12
C GLU A 106 16.61 0.59 -0.69
N ALA A 107 15.41 0.04 -0.92
CA ALA A 107 14.25 0.77 -1.44
C ALA A 107 13.77 1.86 -0.47
N VAL A 108 13.67 1.56 0.84
CA VAL A 108 13.29 2.54 1.87
C VAL A 108 14.28 3.70 1.91
N LYS A 109 15.59 3.38 1.94
CA LYS A 109 16.65 4.40 1.93
C LYS A 109 16.53 5.30 0.71
N LYS A 110 16.45 4.72 -0.49
CA LYS A 110 16.36 5.46 -1.75
C LYS A 110 15.07 6.28 -1.85
N ALA A 111 13.92 5.75 -1.40
CA ALA A 111 12.66 6.50 -1.35
C ALA A 111 12.76 7.72 -0.42
N SER A 112 13.43 7.57 0.72
CA SER A 112 13.70 8.68 1.64
C SER A 112 14.60 9.75 0.98
N GLU A 113 15.70 9.35 0.36
CA GLU A 113 16.63 10.25 -0.32
C GLU A 113 15.97 11.02 -1.47
N LEU A 114 15.17 10.35 -2.31
CA LEU A 114 14.46 10.96 -3.45
C LEU A 114 13.36 11.95 -3.04
N THR A 115 12.93 11.91 -1.79
CA THR A 115 11.88 12.78 -1.25
C THR A 115 12.34 13.59 -0.04
N ALA A 116 13.65 13.81 0.10
CA ALA A 116 14.24 14.52 1.22
C ALA A 116 13.73 15.98 1.31
N ASP A 117 13.48 16.62 0.18
CA ASP A 117 12.88 17.94 0.05
C ASP A 117 11.42 18.01 0.56
N ARG A 118 10.74 16.86 0.65
CA ARG A 118 9.36 16.69 1.11
C ARG A 118 9.29 15.86 2.40
N GLN A 119 10.22 16.07 3.32
CA GLN A 119 10.29 15.38 4.63
C GLN A 119 10.34 13.85 4.52
N CYS A 120 10.99 13.33 3.49
CA CYS A 120 11.13 11.89 3.23
C CYS A 120 9.78 11.15 3.11
N ILE A 121 8.75 11.81 2.61
CA ILE A 121 7.38 11.27 2.53
C ILE A 121 7.28 9.96 1.73
N GLY A 122 8.19 9.73 0.80
CA GLY A 122 8.23 8.47 0.04
C GLY A 122 8.41 7.26 0.96
N ALA A 123 9.27 7.36 1.96
CA ALA A 123 9.45 6.28 2.93
C ALA A 123 8.20 6.10 3.84
N ALA A 124 7.48 7.16 4.16
CA ALA A 124 6.25 7.09 4.95
C ALA A 124 5.06 6.44 4.21
N LYS A 125 5.12 6.41 2.87
CA LYS A 125 4.12 5.75 2.00
C LYS A 125 4.47 4.28 1.69
N LEU A 126 5.50 3.73 2.30
CA LEU A 126 5.98 2.37 2.06
C LEU A 126 5.90 1.53 3.33
N VAL A 127 5.30 0.35 3.22
CA VAL A 127 5.20 -0.62 4.33
C VAL A 127 5.84 -1.95 3.94
N VAL A 128 6.61 -2.52 4.86
CA VAL A 128 7.17 -3.86 4.75
C VAL A 128 6.42 -4.77 5.72
N PHE A 129 5.78 -5.81 5.22
CA PHE A 129 4.98 -6.74 6.00
C PHE A 129 5.63 -8.10 6.17
N CYS A 130 5.25 -8.77 7.25
CA CYS A 130 5.32 -10.21 7.42
C CYS A 130 3.93 -10.72 7.83
N ASN A 131 3.48 -11.83 7.27
CA ASN A 131 2.14 -12.40 7.50
C ASN A 131 0.99 -11.44 7.12
N ALA A 132 1.13 -10.66 6.06
CA ALA A 132 0.01 -9.89 5.57
C ALA A 132 -1.14 -10.82 5.14
N PRO A 133 -2.36 -10.63 5.65
CA PRO A 133 -3.52 -11.38 5.19
C PRO A 133 -3.87 -11.03 3.75
N GLU A 134 -4.63 -11.89 3.10
CA GLU A 134 -5.33 -11.53 1.88
C GLU A 134 -6.28 -10.37 2.16
N ASP A 135 -6.54 -9.54 1.17
CA ASP A 135 -7.42 -8.36 1.31
C ASP A 135 -7.05 -7.48 2.51
N ASN A 136 -5.77 -7.17 2.60
CA ASN A 136 -5.23 -6.40 3.71
C ASN A 136 -5.71 -4.93 3.67
N PRO A 137 -6.51 -4.45 4.64
CA PRO A 137 -7.01 -3.08 4.67
C PRO A 137 -6.06 -2.08 5.32
N PHE A 138 -4.84 -2.48 5.68
CA PHE A 138 -3.96 -1.70 6.55
C PHE A 138 -3.32 -0.51 5.86
N MET A 139 -3.78 0.71 6.19
CA MET A 139 -3.12 2.00 5.90
C MET A 139 -2.41 2.08 4.52
N ALA A 140 -1.12 2.45 4.50
CA ALA A 140 -0.30 2.51 3.29
C ALA A 140 -0.05 1.13 2.66
N GLY A 141 -0.23 0.06 3.43
CA GLY A 141 -0.01 -1.31 2.98
C GLY A 141 -1.24 -2.04 2.47
N ALA A 142 -2.36 -1.35 2.28
CA ALA A 142 -3.58 -1.98 1.80
C ALA A 142 -3.41 -2.54 0.38
N PHE A 143 -3.97 -3.72 0.12
CA PHE A 143 -4.11 -4.31 -1.20
C PHE A 143 -5.31 -5.25 -1.23
N HIS A 144 -5.87 -5.43 -2.43
CA HIS A 144 -6.92 -6.41 -2.68
C HIS A 144 -6.25 -7.70 -3.19
N GLY A 145 -6.50 -8.82 -2.50
CA GLY A 145 -5.95 -10.13 -2.86
C GLY A 145 -6.68 -10.75 -4.06
N PRO A 146 -6.12 -11.81 -4.64
CA PRO A 146 -6.81 -12.61 -5.63
C PRO A 146 -7.91 -13.42 -4.93
N GLY A 147 -9.15 -13.32 -5.40
CA GLY A 147 -10.28 -14.02 -4.83
C GLY A 147 -11.52 -13.90 -5.68
N GLU A 148 -12.62 -14.50 -5.21
CA GLU A 148 -13.91 -14.47 -5.88
C GLU A 148 -14.62 -13.11 -5.79
N PRO A 149 -14.51 -12.34 -4.65
CA PRO A 149 -15.11 -11.02 -4.58
C PRO A 149 -14.46 -10.00 -5.52
N ASP A 150 -15.27 -9.31 -6.31
CA ASP A 150 -14.81 -8.21 -7.16
C ASP A 150 -14.49 -6.95 -6.37
N CYS A 151 -15.09 -6.79 -5.20
CA CYS A 151 -14.92 -5.62 -4.34
C CYS A 151 -15.23 -5.96 -2.88
N GLU A 152 -14.39 -5.44 -1.98
CA GLU A 152 -14.59 -5.50 -0.54
C GLU A 152 -14.60 -4.11 0.07
N ILE A 153 -15.43 -3.89 1.09
CA ILE A 153 -15.51 -2.64 1.82
C ILE A 153 -15.12 -2.88 3.28
N HIS A 154 -14.04 -2.22 3.71
CA HIS A 154 -13.57 -2.25 5.08
C HIS A 154 -13.85 -0.93 5.79
N VAL A 155 -14.40 -1.00 7.00
CA VAL A 155 -14.66 0.17 7.85
C VAL A 155 -13.69 0.17 9.02
N GLY A 156 -12.80 1.16 9.05
CA GLY A 156 -11.88 1.39 10.16
C GLY A 156 -12.40 2.44 11.12
N VAL A 157 -12.42 2.12 12.41
CA VAL A 157 -12.82 3.04 13.47
C VAL A 157 -11.59 3.51 14.24
N SER A 158 -11.52 4.84 14.54
CA SER A 158 -10.43 5.40 15.35
C SER A 158 -10.59 4.97 16.82
N GLY A 159 -9.87 3.91 17.20
CA GLY A 159 -9.92 3.29 18.53
C GLY A 159 -9.50 4.22 19.68
N PRO A 160 -8.38 4.98 19.61
CA PRO A 160 -7.91 5.81 20.72
C PRO A 160 -8.93 6.82 21.19
N GLY A 161 -9.69 7.45 20.30
CA GLY A 161 -10.74 8.40 20.65
C GLY A 161 -11.91 7.75 21.39
N ALA A 162 -12.33 6.57 20.96
CA ALA A 162 -13.41 5.82 21.62
C ALA A 162 -13.00 5.35 23.02
N VAL A 163 -11.77 4.82 23.16
CA VAL A 163 -11.23 4.39 24.47
C VAL A 163 -11.13 5.56 25.44
N ARG A 164 -10.60 6.71 24.98
CA ARG A 164 -10.52 7.92 25.81
C ARG A 164 -11.91 8.38 26.28
N ALA A 165 -12.90 8.37 25.40
CA ALA A 165 -14.26 8.77 25.74
C ALA A 165 -14.92 7.80 26.74
N ALA A 166 -14.64 6.50 26.62
CA ALA A 166 -15.12 5.49 27.56
C ALA A 166 -14.48 5.67 28.94
N LEU A 167 -13.15 5.83 29.02
CA LEU A 167 -12.42 6.05 30.27
C LEU A 167 -12.81 7.34 30.99
N ALA A 168 -13.18 8.38 30.26
CA ALA A 168 -13.63 9.64 30.87
C ALA A 168 -15.05 9.56 31.50
N ARG A 169 -15.78 8.46 31.27
CA ARG A 169 -17.12 8.21 31.86
C ARG A 169 -17.08 7.27 33.05
N LEU A 170 -15.95 6.65 33.35
CA LEU A 170 -15.70 5.83 34.53
C LEU A 170 -15.19 6.69 35.68
#